data_53e82401ce2680e98d3059cdb4a4815b
#
_entry.id   53e82401ce2680e98d3059cdb4a4815b
#
_cell.length_a   1.000
_cell.length_b   1.000
_cell.length_c   1.000
_cell.angle_alpha   90.00
_cell.angle_beta   90.00
_cell.angle_gamma   90.00
#
_symmetry.space_group_name_H-M   'P 1'
#
loop_
_entity.id
_entity.type
_entity.pdbx_description
1 polymer ?
#
loop_
_entity_poly.entity_id
_entity_poly.type
_entity_poly.pdbx_seq_one_letter_code
_entity_poly.pdbx_strand_id
1 'polypeptide(L)'
;MKSTDVLKYLGGNCSEQEKRRMADWLDASPEHVREFNEIRFVFETTKMYGPELERLAAGETPQRATTAAASSRPTAMRMVFRRVLRVAAVVALLLGVGYSTYVYTFDSVAEQMVALNVPAGQRIEVTLSDGTRVWLNSGSRLEYPSVFGRHRREVKLTGEAMFEVKHDAGHPFVVETFASDVEVLGTKFNVEADAETGSFSTTLLEGRVRLTDPATHRAVVLEPNDEARLTGGRIAVGRIADLDAVCWTEGLISIRGLSFEELMRKFEKAYNVRIDIRRREMPVIGFKSGKIRISDGVDHALRVLQHNSDFRFEHDVRSNVITIY
;
A
#
# COMPACT_ATOMS: atom_id res chain seq x y z
N MET A 1 37.59 -41.00 -15.65
CA MET A 1 37.09 -42.10 -16.45
C MET A 1 37.39 -41.81 -17.91
N LYS A 2 37.57 -42.79 -18.79
CA LYS A 2 37.87 -42.49 -20.20
C LYS A 2 36.55 -42.26 -20.96
N SER A 3 36.53 -41.36 -21.94
CA SER A 3 35.35 -41.08 -22.77
C SER A 3 34.77 -42.33 -23.46
N THR A 4 35.62 -43.32 -23.72
CA THR A 4 35.24 -44.65 -24.27
C THR A 4 34.35 -45.44 -23.32
N ASP A 5 34.51 -45.30 -22.00
CA ASP A 5 33.71 -46.01 -21.00
C ASP A 5 32.30 -45.40 -20.91
N VAL A 6 32.22 -44.08 -21.07
CA VAL A 6 30.94 -43.34 -21.13
C VAL A 6 30.15 -43.73 -22.39
N LEU A 7 30.83 -43.83 -23.56
CA LEU A 7 30.19 -44.26 -24.81
C LEU A 7 29.68 -45.69 -24.74
N LYS A 8 30.45 -46.59 -24.08
CA LYS A 8 30.06 -47.99 -23.85
C LYS A 8 28.79 -48.07 -22.96
N TYR A 9 28.72 -47.22 -21.94
CA TYR A 9 27.56 -47.12 -21.07
C TYR A 9 26.31 -46.60 -21.82
N LEU A 10 26.45 -45.54 -22.61
CA LEU A 10 25.35 -44.96 -23.42
C LEU A 10 24.89 -45.92 -24.53
N GLY A 11 25.78 -46.78 -25.04
CA GLY A 11 25.47 -47.85 -26.01
C GLY A 11 24.78 -49.07 -25.40
N GLY A 12 24.62 -49.15 -24.08
CA GLY A 12 23.97 -50.27 -23.40
C GLY A 12 24.78 -51.53 -23.23
N ASN A 13 26.11 -51.52 -23.58
CA ASN A 13 27.00 -52.67 -23.60
C ASN A 13 27.87 -52.77 -22.33
N CYS A 14 27.32 -52.43 -21.16
CA CYS A 14 28.04 -52.43 -19.90
C CYS A 14 27.58 -53.55 -18.95
N SER A 15 28.57 -54.17 -18.25
CA SER A 15 28.32 -55.10 -17.15
C SER A 15 27.83 -54.36 -15.91
N GLU A 16 27.20 -55.09 -14.99
CA GLU A 16 26.69 -54.49 -13.72
C GLU A 16 27.78 -53.85 -12.85
N GLN A 17 29.01 -54.36 -12.93
CA GLN A 17 30.17 -53.77 -12.26
C GLN A 17 30.59 -52.44 -12.89
N GLU A 18 30.51 -52.32 -14.21
CA GLU A 18 30.83 -51.09 -14.94
C GLU A 18 29.74 -50.01 -14.70
N LYS A 19 28.48 -50.40 -14.61
CA LYS A 19 27.38 -49.50 -14.25
C LYS A 19 27.55 -48.88 -12.85
N ARG A 20 27.96 -49.70 -11.86
CA ARG A 20 28.22 -49.20 -10.50
C ARG A 20 29.40 -48.22 -10.48
N ARG A 21 30.51 -48.54 -11.18
CA ARG A 21 31.64 -47.61 -11.30
C ARG A 21 31.29 -46.31 -11.98
N MET A 22 30.35 -46.34 -12.94
CA MET A 22 29.81 -45.13 -13.58
C MET A 22 29.02 -44.29 -12.61
N ALA A 23 28.15 -44.90 -11.81
CA ALA A 23 27.37 -44.20 -10.78
C ALA A 23 28.28 -43.54 -9.73
N ASP A 24 29.27 -44.30 -9.19
CA ASP A 24 30.23 -43.79 -8.22
C ASP A 24 31.07 -42.63 -8.81
N TRP A 25 31.40 -42.68 -10.10
CA TRP A 25 32.15 -41.63 -10.77
C TRP A 25 31.28 -40.36 -10.97
N LEU A 26 29.99 -40.49 -11.29
CA LEU A 26 29.06 -39.38 -11.43
C LEU A 26 28.80 -38.69 -10.10
N ASP A 27 28.69 -39.45 -9.01
CA ASP A 27 28.45 -38.95 -7.67
C ASP A 27 29.67 -38.26 -7.05
N ALA A 28 30.89 -38.54 -7.57
CA ALA A 28 32.14 -38.03 -7.02
C ALA A 28 32.37 -36.52 -7.30
N SER A 29 31.82 -35.95 -8.38
CA SER A 29 32.01 -34.52 -8.71
C SER A 29 30.95 -34.00 -9.68
N PRO A 30 30.47 -32.75 -9.50
CA PRO A 30 29.60 -32.06 -10.46
C PRO A 30 30.23 -31.86 -11.84
N GLU A 31 31.58 -31.86 -11.94
CA GLU A 31 32.31 -31.77 -13.21
C GLU A 31 32.15 -33.03 -14.02
N HIS A 32 32.11 -34.19 -13.38
CA HIS A 32 31.89 -35.45 -14.06
C HIS A 32 30.50 -35.56 -14.69
N VAL A 33 29.50 -34.96 -14.05
CA VAL A 33 28.14 -34.88 -14.59
C VAL A 33 28.09 -33.97 -15.83
N ARG A 34 28.90 -32.91 -15.88
CA ARG A 34 28.99 -32.04 -17.07
C ARG A 34 29.67 -32.79 -18.22
N GLU A 35 30.80 -33.43 -17.96
CA GLU A 35 31.54 -34.24 -18.96
C GLU A 35 30.66 -35.38 -19.52
N PHE A 36 29.90 -36.05 -18.66
CA PHE A 36 28.95 -37.08 -19.08
C PHE A 36 27.86 -36.51 -20.01
N ASN A 37 27.28 -35.37 -19.67
CA ASN A 37 26.24 -34.75 -20.47
C ASN A 37 26.76 -34.27 -21.84
N GLU A 38 27.98 -33.78 -21.92
CA GLU A 38 28.61 -33.40 -23.19
C GLU A 38 28.80 -34.61 -24.11
N ILE A 39 29.34 -35.70 -23.57
CA ILE A 39 29.51 -36.94 -24.33
C ILE A 39 28.17 -37.53 -24.74
N ARG A 40 27.18 -37.50 -23.86
CA ARG A 40 25.82 -37.95 -24.16
C ARG A 40 25.18 -37.15 -25.28
N PHE A 41 25.33 -35.83 -25.26
CA PHE A 41 24.79 -34.96 -26.32
C PHE A 41 25.38 -35.30 -27.68
N VAL A 42 26.70 -35.49 -27.75
CA VAL A 42 27.40 -35.89 -28.99
C VAL A 42 26.92 -37.28 -29.47
N PHE A 43 26.77 -38.23 -28.54
CA PHE A 43 26.33 -39.60 -28.86
C PHE A 43 24.93 -39.64 -29.42
N GLU A 44 23.97 -38.94 -28.76
CA GLU A 44 22.58 -38.85 -29.21
C GLU A 44 22.46 -38.13 -30.56
N THR A 45 23.23 -37.05 -30.75
CA THR A 45 23.29 -36.33 -32.04
C THR A 45 23.83 -37.19 -33.16
N THR A 46 24.91 -37.94 -32.90
CA THR A 46 25.52 -38.87 -33.91
C THR A 46 24.56 -40.01 -34.24
N LYS A 47 23.83 -40.55 -33.25
CA LYS A 47 22.84 -41.59 -33.48
C LYS A 47 21.65 -41.10 -34.33
N MET A 48 21.28 -39.83 -34.14
CA MET A 48 20.14 -39.20 -34.85
C MET A 48 20.51 -38.90 -36.32
N TYR A 49 21.71 -38.41 -36.57
CA TYR A 49 22.17 -37.95 -37.90
C TYR A 49 23.20 -38.85 -38.57
N GLY A 50 23.75 -39.88 -37.89
CA GLY A 50 24.77 -40.76 -38.38
C GLY A 50 24.42 -41.42 -39.72
N PRO A 51 23.24 -41.99 -39.92
CA PRO A 51 22.84 -42.59 -41.18
C PRO A 51 22.78 -41.61 -42.36
N GLU A 52 22.51 -40.34 -42.07
CA GLU A 52 22.43 -39.28 -43.08
C GLU A 52 23.80 -38.73 -43.46
N LEU A 53 24.74 -38.66 -42.50
CA LEU A 53 26.11 -38.29 -42.68
C LEU A 53 26.89 -39.38 -43.45
N GLU A 54 26.65 -40.68 -43.19
CA GLU A 54 27.24 -41.79 -43.95
C GLU A 54 26.82 -41.80 -45.43
N ARG A 55 25.55 -41.48 -45.71
CA ARG A 55 25.07 -41.31 -47.09
C ARG A 55 25.71 -40.14 -47.82
N LEU A 56 25.90 -39.01 -47.11
CA LEU A 56 26.62 -37.86 -47.68
C LEU A 56 28.12 -38.11 -47.89
N ALA A 57 28.77 -38.89 -47.00
CA ALA A 57 30.15 -39.26 -47.10
C ALA A 57 30.41 -40.31 -48.20
N ALA A 58 29.42 -41.14 -48.52
CA ALA A 58 29.49 -42.13 -49.60
C ALA A 58 29.33 -41.56 -51.02
N GLY A 59 29.17 -40.21 -51.12
CA GLY A 59 29.10 -39.53 -52.42
C GLY A 59 27.79 -39.79 -53.20
N GLU A 60 26.78 -40.34 -52.59
CA GLU A 60 25.47 -40.50 -53.23
C GLU A 60 24.79 -39.15 -53.36
N THR A 61 24.97 -38.53 -54.53
CA THR A 61 24.14 -37.38 -54.93
C THR A 61 22.69 -37.83 -55.05
N PRO A 62 21.72 -37.10 -54.47
CA PRO A 62 20.34 -37.47 -54.60
C PRO A 62 19.93 -37.38 -56.07
N GLN A 63 19.75 -38.50 -56.73
CA GLN A 63 19.09 -38.58 -58.02
C GLN A 63 17.68 -38.00 -57.87
N ARG A 64 17.47 -36.87 -58.52
CA ARG A 64 16.17 -36.20 -58.65
C ARG A 64 15.28 -37.12 -59.46
N ALA A 65 14.58 -38.02 -58.78
CA ALA A 65 13.52 -38.80 -59.39
C ALA A 65 12.34 -37.88 -59.68
N THR A 66 12.31 -37.42 -60.96
CA THR A 66 11.11 -36.89 -61.56
C THR A 66 10.21 -38.07 -61.91
N THR A 67 9.26 -38.42 -61.09
CA THR A 67 8.03 -39.09 -61.54
C THR A 67 6.98 -39.05 -60.46
N ALA A 68 5.78 -38.65 -60.96
CA ALA A 68 4.44 -39.02 -60.46
C ALA A 68 4.02 -38.48 -59.09
N ALA A 69 3.13 -37.58 -59.18
CA ALA A 69 2.18 -37.25 -58.14
C ALA A 69 1.60 -38.47 -57.47
N ALA A 70 2.14 -38.72 -56.25
CA ALA A 70 1.40 -39.50 -55.30
C ALA A 70 1.24 -38.61 -54.09
N SER A 71 0.06 -38.11 -53.90
CA SER A 71 -0.45 -37.40 -52.73
C SER A 71 -0.22 -38.25 -51.47
N SER A 72 0.95 -38.14 -50.85
CA SER A 72 1.20 -38.74 -49.54
C SER A 72 1.38 -37.63 -48.52
N ARG A 73 0.28 -37.13 -48.05
CA ARG A 73 -0.18 -36.96 -46.67
C ARG A 73 0.83 -36.33 -45.71
N PRO A 74 0.77 -35.02 -45.61
CA PRO A 74 1.20 -34.35 -44.35
C PRO A 74 0.03 -34.36 -43.33
N THR A 75 -0.86 -35.39 -43.33
CA THR A 75 -2.06 -35.41 -42.52
C THR A 75 -1.81 -35.73 -41.07
N ALA A 76 -0.81 -36.53 -40.71
CA ALA A 76 -0.55 -36.89 -39.33
C ALA A 76 0.10 -35.70 -38.57
N MET A 77 1.06 -35.04 -39.14
CA MET A 77 1.75 -33.90 -38.54
C MET A 77 0.81 -32.67 -38.41
N ARG A 78 -0.04 -32.42 -39.41
CA ARG A 78 -1.09 -31.41 -39.31
C ARG A 78 -2.16 -31.75 -38.25
N MET A 79 -2.47 -33.02 -38.05
CA MET A 79 -3.44 -33.42 -37.03
C MET A 79 -2.86 -33.28 -35.61
N VAL A 80 -1.59 -33.67 -35.40
CA VAL A 80 -0.90 -33.46 -34.14
C VAL A 80 -0.76 -31.97 -33.84
N PHE A 81 -0.32 -31.18 -34.81
CA PHE A 81 -0.19 -29.71 -34.67
C PHE A 81 -1.55 -29.05 -34.35
N ARG A 82 -2.64 -29.46 -35.02
CA ARG A 82 -3.98 -28.96 -34.70
C ARG A 82 -4.46 -29.37 -33.31
N ARG A 83 -4.10 -30.58 -32.82
CA ARG A 83 -4.43 -31.01 -31.46
C ARG A 83 -3.65 -30.19 -30.43
N VAL A 84 -2.34 -30.01 -30.63
CA VAL A 84 -1.51 -29.16 -29.78
C VAL A 84 -2.01 -27.71 -29.74
N LEU A 85 -2.38 -27.17 -30.92
CA LEU A 85 -2.92 -25.82 -31.01
C LEU A 85 -4.28 -25.69 -30.27
N ARG A 86 -5.13 -26.72 -30.33
CA ARG A 86 -6.40 -26.72 -29.59
C ARG A 86 -6.18 -26.79 -28.08
N VAL A 87 -5.25 -27.65 -27.62
CA VAL A 87 -4.90 -27.74 -26.20
C VAL A 87 -4.29 -26.40 -25.73
N ALA A 88 -3.36 -25.83 -26.49
CA ALA A 88 -2.77 -24.54 -26.19
C ALA A 88 -3.83 -23.41 -26.13
N ALA A 89 -4.80 -23.43 -27.06
CA ALA A 89 -5.90 -22.46 -27.05
C ALA A 89 -6.80 -22.61 -25.82
N VAL A 90 -7.11 -23.85 -25.41
CA VAL A 90 -7.91 -24.11 -24.20
C VAL A 90 -7.16 -23.66 -22.94
N VAL A 91 -5.85 -23.96 -22.87
CA VAL A 91 -5.01 -23.51 -21.74
C VAL A 91 -4.93 -21.99 -21.69
N ALA A 92 -4.72 -21.33 -22.84
CA ALA A 92 -4.69 -19.86 -22.93
C ALA A 92 -6.05 -19.25 -22.53
N LEU A 93 -7.16 -19.89 -22.93
CA LEU A 93 -8.50 -19.44 -22.56
C LEU A 93 -8.73 -19.60 -21.05
N LEU A 94 -8.35 -20.73 -20.46
CA LEU A 94 -8.47 -20.95 -19.01
C LEU A 94 -7.61 -19.96 -18.21
N LEU A 95 -6.39 -19.70 -18.66
CA LEU A 95 -5.51 -18.69 -18.05
C LEU A 95 -6.10 -17.28 -18.20
N GLY A 96 -6.65 -16.96 -19.37
CA GLY A 96 -7.30 -15.67 -19.63
C GLY A 96 -8.56 -15.46 -18.78
N VAL A 97 -9.40 -16.47 -18.66
CA VAL A 97 -10.59 -16.42 -17.79
C VAL A 97 -10.17 -16.35 -16.33
N GLY A 98 -9.20 -17.17 -15.88
CA GLY A 98 -8.68 -17.13 -14.51
C GLY A 98 -8.09 -15.77 -14.16
N TYR A 99 -7.28 -15.19 -15.05
CA TYR A 99 -6.71 -13.85 -14.87
C TYR A 99 -7.80 -12.76 -14.85
N SER A 100 -8.76 -12.82 -15.78
CA SER A 100 -9.87 -11.87 -15.83
C SER A 100 -10.74 -11.94 -14.56
N THR A 101 -11.06 -13.16 -14.10
CA THR A 101 -11.81 -13.35 -12.84
C THR A 101 -11.02 -12.83 -11.65
N TYR A 102 -9.70 -13.10 -11.60
CA TYR A 102 -8.84 -12.59 -10.53
C TYR A 102 -8.81 -11.06 -10.49
N VAL A 103 -8.64 -10.41 -11.65
CA VAL A 103 -8.64 -8.93 -11.73
C VAL A 103 -10.01 -8.37 -11.32
N TYR A 104 -11.10 -8.92 -11.87
CA TYR A 104 -12.45 -8.46 -11.58
C TYR A 104 -12.82 -8.61 -10.09
N THR A 105 -12.50 -9.75 -9.47
CA THR A 105 -12.77 -9.98 -8.03
C THR A 105 -11.93 -9.08 -7.16
N PHE A 106 -10.65 -8.88 -7.51
CA PHE A 106 -9.77 -7.99 -6.75
C PHE A 106 -10.26 -6.55 -6.78
N ASP A 107 -10.60 -6.04 -7.97
CA ASP A 107 -11.09 -4.66 -8.12
C ASP A 107 -12.44 -4.47 -7.40
N SER A 108 -13.36 -5.46 -7.46
CA SER A 108 -14.64 -5.40 -6.73
C SER A 108 -14.48 -5.38 -5.21
N VAL A 109 -13.48 -6.06 -4.66
CA VAL A 109 -13.18 -6.02 -3.21
C VAL A 109 -12.50 -4.71 -2.83
N ALA A 110 -11.64 -4.18 -3.69
CA ALA A 110 -10.97 -2.88 -3.47
C ALA A 110 -11.95 -1.70 -3.54
N GLU A 111 -13.09 -1.84 -4.22
CA GLU A 111 -14.16 -0.83 -4.27
C GLU A 111 -15.04 -0.81 -3.01
N GLN A 112 -14.99 -1.86 -2.16
CA GLN A 112 -15.79 -1.91 -0.93
C GLN A 112 -15.20 -0.97 0.13
N MET A 113 -15.86 0.20 0.28
CA MET A 113 -15.46 1.20 1.26
C MET A 113 -16.02 0.87 2.65
N VAL A 114 -15.16 0.91 3.65
CA VAL A 114 -15.49 0.84 5.07
C VAL A 114 -15.53 2.27 5.60
N ALA A 115 -16.60 2.65 6.29
CA ALA A 115 -16.72 3.92 6.96
C ALA A 115 -16.58 3.75 8.48
N LEU A 116 -15.54 4.33 9.06
CA LEU A 116 -15.29 4.36 10.49
C LEU A 116 -15.67 5.74 11.03
N ASN A 117 -16.70 5.79 11.87
CA ASN A 117 -17.14 7.01 12.55
C ASN A 117 -16.71 6.97 14.01
N VAL A 118 -16.03 8.00 14.47
CA VAL A 118 -15.62 8.15 15.86
C VAL A 118 -16.69 8.95 16.62
N PRO A 119 -17.31 8.38 17.66
CA PRO A 119 -18.25 9.14 18.49
C PRO A 119 -17.58 10.34 19.16
N ALA A 120 -18.37 11.39 19.42
CA ALA A 120 -17.88 12.53 20.18
C ALA A 120 -17.33 12.11 21.55
N GLY A 121 -16.23 12.70 21.96
CA GLY A 121 -15.53 12.38 23.21
C GLY A 121 -14.65 11.12 23.17
N GLN A 122 -14.62 10.39 22.06
CA GLN A 122 -13.82 9.18 21.89
C GLN A 122 -12.68 9.38 20.89
N ARG A 123 -11.73 8.45 20.92
CA ARG A 123 -10.64 8.36 19.95
C ARG A 123 -10.46 6.90 19.59
N ILE A 124 -10.12 6.63 18.36
CA ILE A 124 -9.94 5.27 17.85
C ILE A 124 -8.59 5.18 17.13
N GLU A 125 -7.88 4.10 17.38
CA GLU A 125 -6.72 3.71 16.58
C GLU A 125 -7.12 2.55 15.67
N VAL A 126 -6.77 2.63 14.39
CA VAL A 126 -7.00 1.58 13.40
C VAL A 126 -5.73 1.30 12.62
N THR A 127 -5.47 0.04 12.33
CA THR A 127 -4.42 -0.37 11.40
C THR A 127 -5.06 -0.80 10.10
N LEU A 128 -4.70 -0.13 9.00
CA LEU A 128 -5.21 -0.41 7.66
C LEU A 128 -4.56 -1.66 7.07
N SER A 129 -5.11 -2.15 5.95
CA SER A 129 -4.64 -3.40 5.30
C SER A 129 -3.19 -3.36 4.80
N ASP A 130 -2.63 -2.17 4.55
CA ASP A 130 -1.23 -1.96 4.17
C ASP A 130 -0.27 -1.91 5.36
N GLY A 131 -0.80 -1.89 6.59
CA GLY A 131 -0.07 -1.72 7.84
C GLY A 131 0.13 -0.27 8.27
N THR A 132 -0.50 0.70 7.60
CA THR A 132 -0.58 2.10 8.03
C THR A 132 -1.40 2.20 9.31
N ARG A 133 -0.89 2.95 10.31
CA ARG A 133 -1.61 3.24 11.54
C ARG A 133 -2.27 4.61 11.47
N VAL A 134 -3.52 4.68 11.88
CA VAL A 134 -4.31 5.91 11.87
C VAL A 134 -4.97 6.09 13.24
N TRP A 135 -4.70 7.20 13.86
CA TRP A 135 -5.42 7.65 15.06
C TRP A 135 -6.46 8.66 14.62
N LEU A 136 -7.71 8.43 14.97
CA LEU A 136 -8.84 9.30 14.67
C LEU A 136 -9.28 10.03 15.93
N ASN A 137 -9.39 11.33 15.84
CA ASN A 137 -9.87 12.17 16.93
C ASN A 137 -11.41 12.16 17.01
N SER A 138 -11.92 12.72 18.10
CA SER A 138 -13.35 12.85 18.39
C SER A 138 -14.14 13.46 17.24
N GLY A 139 -15.27 12.84 16.89
CA GLY A 139 -16.15 13.29 15.82
C GLY A 139 -15.63 13.11 14.40
N SER A 140 -14.49 12.43 14.23
CA SER A 140 -13.90 12.20 12.91
C SER A 140 -14.53 11.01 12.19
N ARG A 141 -14.47 11.05 10.86
CA ARG A 141 -14.92 10.00 9.95
C ARG A 141 -13.81 9.69 8.97
N LEU A 142 -13.44 8.40 8.88
CA LEU A 142 -12.52 7.86 7.90
C LEU A 142 -13.24 6.86 7.01
N GLU A 143 -13.15 7.05 5.69
CA GLU A 143 -13.60 6.08 4.71
C GLU A 143 -12.38 5.52 3.99
N TYR A 144 -12.27 4.19 3.94
CA TYR A 144 -11.14 3.50 3.34
C TYR A 144 -11.58 2.16 2.74
N PRO A 145 -10.92 1.66 1.69
CA PRO A 145 -11.22 0.36 1.12
C PRO A 145 -10.73 -0.77 2.03
N SER A 146 -11.46 -1.89 2.06
CA SER A 146 -11.05 -3.09 2.80
C SER A 146 -9.67 -3.59 2.35
N VAL A 147 -9.36 -3.45 1.06
CA VAL A 147 -8.06 -3.74 0.46
C VAL A 147 -7.71 -2.60 -0.49
N PHE A 148 -6.51 -2.07 -0.40
CA PHE A 148 -6.09 -1.00 -1.30
C PHE A 148 -5.91 -1.48 -2.74
N GLY A 149 -6.23 -0.59 -3.69
CA GLY A 149 -6.05 -0.82 -5.10
C GLY A 149 -4.59 -0.94 -5.53
N ARG A 150 -4.37 -1.31 -6.80
CA ARG A 150 -3.03 -1.62 -7.33
C ARG A 150 -2.16 -0.41 -7.63
N HIS A 151 -2.74 0.79 -7.69
CA HIS A 151 -2.01 1.99 -8.14
C HIS A 151 -1.79 2.99 -7.02
N ARG A 152 -2.73 3.12 -6.11
CA ARG A 152 -2.67 4.06 -5.00
C ARG A 152 -3.48 3.55 -3.79
N ARG A 153 -3.11 4.02 -2.62
CA ARG A 153 -3.79 3.78 -1.35
C ARG A 153 -4.57 5.04 -1.01
N GLU A 154 -5.89 5.00 -1.14
CA GLU A 154 -6.74 6.18 -1.03
C GLU A 154 -7.70 6.05 0.14
N VAL A 155 -7.82 7.10 0.94
CA VAL A 155 -8.76 7.21 2.06
C VAL A 155 -9.39 8.60 2.04
N LYS A 156 -10.61 8.74 2.61
CA LYS A 156 -11.29 10.02 2.76
C LYS A 156 -11.41 10.37 4.23
N LEU A 157 -11.06 11.59 4.58
CA LEU A 157 -11.09 12.09 5.95
C LEU A 157 -12.02 13.28 6.08
N THR A 158 -12.88 13.22 7.10
CA THR A 158 -13.59 14.37 7.66
C THR A 158 -13.29 14.41 9.15
N GLY A 159 -12.88 15.56 9.68
CA GLY A 159 -12.43 15.71 11.06
C GLY A 159 -10.91 15.67 11.18
N GLU A 160 -10.37 15.11 12.25
CA GLU A 160 -8.94 15.13 12.55
C GLU A 160 -8.38 13.73 12.71
N ALA A 161 -7.25 13.46 12.03
CA ALA A 161 -6.54 12.20 12.13
C ALA A 161 -5.02 12.38 12.06
N MET A 162 -4.31 11.56 12.85
CA MET A 162 -2.88 11.34 12.74
C MET A 162 -2.62 10.07 11.93
N PHE A 163 -1.76 10.17 10.95
CA PHE A 163 -1.34 9.07 10.11
C PHE A 163 0.14 8.74 10.33
N GLU A 164 0.43 7.47 10.50
CA GLU A 164 1.77 6.90 10.40
C GLU A 164 1.77 5.91 9.24
N VAL A 165 2.07 6.43 8.05
CA VAL A 165 1.93 5.70 6.79
C VAL A 165 3.13 4.80 6.58
N LYS A 166 2.86 3.52 6.30
CA LYS A 166 3.90 2.57 5.93
C LYS A 166 4.54 2.96 4.61
N HIS A 167 5.86 2.97 4.57
CA HIS A 167 6.62 3.37 3.38
C HIS A 167 6.38 2.41 2.20
N ASP A 168 5.89 2.96 1.09
CA ASP A 168 5.78 2.29 -0.20
C ASP A 168 5.86 3.33 -1.33
N ALA A 169 7.01 3.38 -2.01
CA ALA A 169 7.26 4.33 -3.09
C ALA A 169 6.52 3.98 -4.40
N GLY A 170 6.07 2.72 -4.54
CA GLY A 170 5.35 2.26 -5.74
C GLY A 170 3.85 2.59 -5.70
N HIS A 171 3.29 2.75 -4.48
CA HIS A 171 1.86 2.98 -4.29
C HIS A 171 1.67 4.16 -3.33
N PRO A 172 1.52 5.39 -3.84
CA PRO A 172 1.28 6.58 -3.01
C PRO A 172 0.05 6.41 -2.11
N PHE A 173 0.12 6.96 -0.90
CA PHE A 173 -1.01 7.05 0.02
C PHE A 173 -1.62 8.44 -0.08
N VAL A 174 -2.92 8.52 -0.33
CA VAL A 174 -3.64 9.78 -0.56
C VAL A 174 -4.75 9.91 0.46
N VAL A 175 -4.77 11.01 1.20
CA VAL A 175 -5.89 11.40 2.06
C VAL A 175 -6.68 12.47 1.33
N GLU A 176 -7.87 12.10 0.84
CA GLU A 176 -8.82 13.06 0.27
C GLU A 176 -9.52 13.85 1.38
N THR A 177 -9.56 15.16 1.22
CA THR A 177 -10.30 16.06 2.10
C THR A 177 -11.09 17.07 1.26
N PHE A 178 -11.97 17.84 1.90
CA PHE A 178 -12.73 18.91 1.21
C PHE A 178 -11.83 20.01 0.64
N ALA A 179 -10.63 20.19 1.16
CA ALA A 179 -9.74 21.31 0.87
C ALA A 179 -8.51 20.92 0.02
N SER A 180 -8.03 19.70 0.14
CA SER A 180 -6.80 19.25 -0.52
C SER A 180 -6.69 17.74 -0.51
N ASP A 181 -6.04 17.20 -1.55
CA ASP A 181 -5.50 15.85 -1.55
C ASP A 181 -4.11 15.88 -0.92
N VAL A 182 -3.91 15.05 0.11
CA VAL A 182 -2.68 14.94 0.87
C VAL A 182 -1.97 13.64 0.47
N GLU A 183 -0.94 13.75 -0.39
CA GLU A 183 -0.22 12.60 -0.94
C GLU A 183 1.11 12.39 -0.23
N VAL A 184 1.39 11.12 0.15
CA VAL A 184 2.62 10.72 0.83
C VAL A 184 3.10 9.35 0.35
N LEU A 185 4.39 9.03 0.58
CA LEU A 185 4.97 7.71 0.29
C LEU A 185 5.29 6.88 1.54
N GLY A 186 5.43 7.54 2.69
CA GLY A 186 5.76 6.92 3.98
C GLY A 186 6.14 8.02 4.95
N THR A 187 5.18 8.48 5.73
CA THR A 187 5.22 9.81 6.37
C THR A 187 4.40 9.76 7.65
N LYS A 188 4.83 10.52 8.66
CA LYS A 188 4.06 10.76 9.88
C LYS A 188 3.54 12.19 9.88
N PHE A 189 2.22 12.36 9.85
CA PHE A 189 1.58 13.66 9.69
C PHE A 189 0.17 13.69 10.29
N ASN A 190 -0.27 14.86 10.69
CA ASN A 190 -1.63 15.13 11.16
C ASN A 190 -2.42 15.88 10.09
N VAL A 191 -3.68 15.56 9.94
CA VAL A 191 -4.63 16.29 9.08
C VAL A 191 -5.86 16.64 9.90
N GLU A 192 -6.25 17.89 9.88
CA GLU A 192 -7.54 18.39 10.35
C GLU A 192 -8.31 18.94 9.16
N ALA A 193 -9.49 18.40 8.89
CA ALA A 193 -10.33 18.79 7.75
C ALA A 193 -11.81 18.79 8.18
N ASP A 194 -12.32 19.96 8.51
CA ASP A 194 -13.69 20.18 8.97
C ASP A 194 -14.40 21.10 7.96
N ALA A 195 -15.22 20.49 7.11
CA ALA A 195 -15.95 21.21 6.06
C ALA A 195 -17.05 22.13 6.61
N GLU A 196 -17.60 21.85 7.80
CA GLU A 196 -18.65 22.68 8.42
C GLU A 196 -18.09 24.01 8.90
N THR A 197 -16.89 23.99 9.49
CA THR A 197 -16.20 25.21 9.93
C THR A 197 -15.31 25.82 8.84
N GLY A 198 -15.06 25.10 7.74
CA GLY A 198 -14.11 25.48 6.69
C GLY A 198 -12.65 25.42 7.16
N SER A 199 -12.37 24.70 8.24
CA SER A 199 -11.03 24.54 8.81
C SER A 199 -10.28 23.41 8.13
N PHE A 200 -9.07 23.71 7.63
CA PHE A 200 -8.14 22.70 7.13
C PHE A 200 -6.74 23.03 7.60
N SER A 201 -6.07 22.04 8.15
CA SER A 201 -4.64 22.09 8.42
C SER A 201 -3.97 20.73 8.22
N THR A 202 -2.71 20.76 7.81
CA THR A 202 -1.86 19.57 7.75
C THR A 202 -0.51 19.89 8.37
N THR A 203 -0.11 19.09 9.36
CA THR A 203 1.15 19.25 10.09
C THR A 203 2.05 18.05 9.80
N LEU A 204 3.24 18.32 9.30
CA LEU A 204 4.21 17.27 8.97
C LEU A 204 5.24 17.07 10.09
N LEU A 205 5.34 15.82 10.56
CA LEU A 205 6.27 15.39 11.59
C LEU A 205 7.53 14.76 11.00
N GLU A 206 7.33 13.77 10.11
CA GLU A 206 8.42 13.02 9.49
C GLU A 206 8.07 12.72 8.02
N GLY A 207 9.07 12.74 7.15
CA GLY A 207 8.93 12.40 5.75
C GLY A 207 8.66 13.60 4.84
N ARG A 208 7.74 13.45 3.90
CA ARG A 208 7.35 14.50 2.94
C ARG A 208 5.87 14.38 2.60
N VAL A 209 5.20 15.51 2.52
CA VAL A 209 3.79 15.63 2.14
C VAL A 209 3.67 16.48 0.90
N ARG A 210 2.88 16.03 -0.06
CA ARG A 210 2.47 16.80 -1.23
C ARG A 210 0.98 17.11 -1.09
N LEU A 211 0.64 18.38 -1.02
CA LEU A 211 -0.73 18.88 -1.01
C LEU A 211 -1.12 19.31 -2.41
N THR A 212 -2.26 18.86 -2.90
CA THR A 212 -2.79 19.28 -4.19
C THR A 212 -4.19 19.85 -4.00
N ASP A 213 -4.37 21.11 -4.38
CA ASP A 213 -5.68 21.75 -4.43
C ASP A 213 -6.52 21.10 -5.54
N PRO A 214 -7.65 20.45 -5.24
CA PRO A 214 -8.45 19.74 -6.22
C PRO A 214 -9.05 20.66 -7.29
N ALA A 215 -9.29 21.95 -6.98
CA ALA A 215 -9.89 22.90 -7.91
C ALA A 215 -8.86 23.52 -8.89
N THR A 216 -7.65 23.81 -8.39
CA THR A 216 -6.62 24.53 -9.17
C THR A 216 -5.47 23.65 -9.63
N HIS A 217 -5.38 22.39 -9.13
CA HIS A 217 -4.27 21.46 -9.36
C HIS A 217 -2.89 22.01 -8.97
N ARG A 218 -2.85 23.07 -8.16
CA ARG A 218 -1.60 23.59 -7.62
C ARG A 218 -1.10 22.68 -6.50
N ALA A 219 0.16 22.28 -6.58
CA ALA A 219 0.79 21.45 -5.58
C ALA A 219 1.77 22.24 -4.72
N VAL A 220 1.78 21.94 -3.43
CA VAL A 220 2.73 22.45 -2.44
C VAL A 220 3.36 21.26 -1.73
N VAL A 221 4.67 21.31 -1.50
CA VAL A 221 5.37 20.23 -0.78
C VAL A 221 5.78 20.76 0.59
N LEU A 222 5.47 19.96 1.63
CA LEU A 222 5.86 20.23 3.01
C LEU A 222 7.10 19.45 3.37
N GLU A 223 7.96 20.06 4.18
CA GLU A 223 9.10 19.46 4.86
C GLU A 223 8.78 19.24 6.36
N PRO A 224 9.55 18.42 7.08
CA PRO A 224 9.32 18.22 8.51
C PRO A 224 9.30 19.54 9.30
N ASN A 225 8.32 19.66 10.20
CA ASN A 225 7.97 20.85 10.95
C ASN A 225 7.33 21.99 10.12
N ASP A 226 6.83 21.69 8.93
CA ASP A 226 5.93 22.59 8.22
C ASP A 226 4.46 22.29 8.59
N GLU A 227 3.67 23.34 8.55
CA GLU A 227 2.21 23.28 8.65
C GLU A 227 1.59 24.03 7.49
N ALA A 228 0.67 23.39 6.81
CA ALA A 228 -0.19 24.03 5.81
C ALA A 228 -1.57 24.29 6.41
N ARG A 229 -2.11 25.50 6.21
CA ARG A 229 -3.46 25.91 6.66
C ARG A 229 -4.24 26.54 5.54
N LEU A 230 -5.54 26.28 5.50
CA LEU A 230 -6.46 27.00 4.60
C LEU A 230 -6.76 28.37 5.18
N THR A 231 -6.34 29.42 4.50
CA THR A 231 -6.58 30.82 4.91
C THR A 231 -7.11 31.60 3.72
N GLY A 232 -8.32 32.16 3.83
CA GLY A 232 -8.93 32.92 2.75
C GLY A 232 -9.08 32.15 1.41
N GLY A 233 -9.36 30.84 1.49
CA GLY A 233 -9.51 29.97 0.31
C GLY A 233 -8.18 29.58 -0.35
N ARG A 234 -7.03 29.80 0.29
CA ARG A 234 -5.70 29.43 -0.19
C ARG A 234 -4.92 28.67 0.86
N ILE A 235 -4.11 27.71 0.44
CA ILE A 235 -3.20 27.00 1.32
C ILE A 235 -1.98 27.88 1.58
N ALA A 236 -1.80 28.29 2.84
CA ALA A 236 -0.63 28.98 3.34
C ALA A 236 0.27 28.00 4.09
N VAL A 237 1.56 28.03 3.84
CA VAL A 237 2.55 27.18 4.52
C VAL A 237 3.35 28.03 5.51
N GLY A 238 3.49 27.52 6.74
CA GLY A 238 4.31 28.11 7.78
C GLY A 238 5.09 27.03 8.54
N ARG A 239 5.99 27.47 9.43
CA ARG A 239 6.67 26.55 10.35
C ARG A 239 5.85 26.38 11.62
N ILE A 240 5.70 25.15 12.08
CA ILE A 240 5.14 24.90 13.40
C ILE A 240 6.15 25.36 14.47
N ALA A 241 5.65 26.13 15.42
CA ALA A 241 6.46 26.55 16.55
C ALA A 241 6.66 25.43 17.58
N ASP A 242 5.74 24.45 17.60
CA ASP A 242 5.70 23.37 18.59
C ASP A 242 4.85 22.20 18.08
N LEU A 243 5.16 20.97 18.52
CA LEU A 243 4.40 19.74 18.23
C LEU A 243 3.06 19.65 19.00
N ASP A 244 2.60 20.75 19.57
CA ASP A 244 1.37 20.80 20.35
C ASP A 244 0.11 20.47 19.53
N ALA A 245 0.16 20.65 18.21
CA ALA A 245 -0.93 20.29 17.31
C ALA A 245 -1.31 18.79 17.36
N VAL A 246 -0.35 17.93 17.74
CA VAL A 246 -0.53 16.47 17.75
C VAL A 246 -0.63 15.88 19.15
N CYS A 247 -0.60 16.70 20.20
CA CYS A 247 -0.65 16.22 21.58
C CYS A 247 -1.97 15.52 21.95
N TRP A 248 -3.01 15.70 21.15
CA TRP A 248 -4.27 15.02 21.31
C TRP A 248 -4.16 13.48 21.20
N THR A 249 -3.17 12.97 20.45
CA THR A 249 -2.88 11.53 20.36
C THR A 249 -2.49 10.94 21.71
N GLU A 250 -1.90 11.76 22.58
CA GLU A 250 -1.54 11.42 23.97
C GLU A 250 -2.63 11.70 24.99
N GLY A 251 -3.81 12.18 24.54
CA GLY A 251 -4.89 12.55 25.43
C GLY A 251 -4.76 13.93 26.07
N LEU A 252 -4.03 14.81 25.39
CA LEU A 252 -3.79 16.16 25.86
C LEU A 252 -4.43 17.19 24.93
N ILE A 253 -4.87 18.31 25.48
CA ILE A 253 -5.32 19.49 24.73
C ILE A 253 -4.33 20.61 24.99
N SER A 254 -3.66 21.09 23.94
CA SER A 254 -2.82 22.29 24.05
C SER A 254 -3.69 23.54 24.10
N ILE A 255 -3.32 24.47 24.98
CA ILE A 255 -3.96 25.78 25.10
C ILE A 255 -3.17 26.89 24.41
N ARG A 256 -1.98 26.56 23.87
CA ARG A 256 -1.07 27.54 23.28
C ARG A 256 -1.66 28.22 22.06
N GLY A 257 -1.68 29.55 22.07
CA GLY A 257 -2.07 30.37 20.91
C GLY A 257 -3.54 30.28 20.52
N LEU A 258 -4.37 29.62 21.34
CA LEU A 258 -5.81 29.53 21.10
C LEU A 258 -6.54 30.70 21.77
N SER A 259 -7.55 31.22 21.09
CA SER A 259 -8.58 32.05 21.71
C SER A 259 -9.44 31.23 22.68
N PHE A 260 -10.16 31.91 23.58
CA PHE A 260 -11.07 31.22 24.49
C PHE A 260 -12.15 30.42 23.73
N GLU A 261 -12.70 30.96 22.67
CA GLU A 261 -13.70 30.30 21.85
C GLU A 261 -13.15 29.05 21.14
N GLU A 262 -11.93 29.12 20.59
CA GLU A 262 -11.27 27.97 19.96
C GLU A 262 -11.01 26.86 20.98
N LEU A 263 -10.59 27.22 22.19
CA LEU A 263 -10.37 26.24 23.25
C LEU A 263 -11.69 25.61 23.71
N MET A 264 -12.76 26.38 23.83
CA MET A 264 -14.09 25.85 24.19
C MET A 264 -14.59 24.89 23.11
N ARG A 265 -14.44 25.20 21.85
CA ARG A 265 -14.78 24.27 20.76
C ARG A 265 -13.96 22.96 20.84
N LYS A 266 -12.68 23.04 21.19
CA LYS A 266 -11.88 21.82 21.43
C LYS A 266 -12.40 21.03 22.63
N PHE A 267 -12.86 21.70 23.69
CA PHE A 267 -13.48 21.05 24.84
C PHE A 267 -14.79 20.38 24.48
N GLU A 268 -15.66 21.03 23.71
CA GLU A 268 -16.90 20.44 23.22
C GLU A 268 -16.65 19.12 22.48
N LYS A 269 -15.69 19.14 21.55
CA LYS A 269 -15.30 17.93 20.78
C LYS A 269 -14.67 16.87 21.69
N ALA A 270 -13.75 17.25 22.56
CA ALA A 270 -12.97 16.29 23.36
C ALA A 270 -13.76 15.64 24.50
N TYR A 271 -14.71 16.37 25.09
CA TYR A 271 -15.49 15.91 26.23
C TYR A 271 -16.95 15.55 25.88
N ASN A 272 -17.35 15.75 24.62
CA ASN A 272 -18.72 15.56 24.17
C ASN A 272 -19.73 16.37 24.99
N VAL A 273 -19.44 17.64 25.24
CA VAL A 273 -20.29 18.58 25.96
C VAL A 273 -20.71 19.72 25.03
N ARG A 274 -21.78 20.39 25.36
CA ARG A 274 -22.16 21.65 24.71
C ARG A 274 -21.79 22.82 25.64
N ILE A 275 -21.10 23.84 25.08
CA ILE A 275 -20.67 25.03 25.84
C ILE A 275 -21.43 26.27 25.34
N ASP A 276 -22.26 26.83 26.17
CA ASP A 276 -23.04 28.05 25.90
C ASP A 276 -22.37 29.26 26.58
N ILE A 277 -21.79 30.16 25.77
CA ILE A 277 -21.10 31.35 26.30
C ILE A 277 -22.04 32.52 26.34
N ARG A 278 -22.47 32.94 27.57
CA ARG A 278 -23.39 34.04 27.82
C ARG A 278 -22.70 35.33 28.22
N ARG A 279 -21.56 35.61 27.57
CA ARG A 279 -20.78 36.84 27.82
C ARG A 279 -20.68 37.69 26.56
N ARG A 280 -20.59 39.02 26.77
CA ARG A 280 -20.32 39.96 25.66
C ARG A 280 -18.83 40.04 25.35
N GLU A 281 -17.99 39.96 26.38
CA GLU A 281 -16.56 40.02 26.26
C GLU A 281 -15.97 38.63 26.53
N MET A 282 -15.15 38.14 25.59
CA MET A 282 -14.51 36.84 25.74
C MET A 282 -13.37 36.91 26.77
N PRO A 283 -13.28 35.92 27.68
CA PRO A 283 -12.19 35.84 28.62
C PRO A 283 -10.87 35.72 27.90
N VAL A 284 -9.84 36.37 28.38
CA VAL A 284 -8.48 36.18 27.91
C VAL A 284 -7.88 34.99 28.62
N ILE A 285 -7.31 34.07 27.87
CA ILE A 285 -6.59 32.94 28.45
C ILE A 285 -5.24 33.46 28.99
N GLY A 286 -5.11 33.51 30.32
CA GLY A 286 -3.91 34.04 30.99
C GLY A 286 -2.67 33.14 30.88
N PHE A 287 -2.80 31.94 30.35
CA PHE A 287 -1.68 31.01 30.13
C PHE A 287 -1.07 31.21 28.74
N LYS A 288 0.23 31.44 28.67
CA LYS A 288 0.97 31.49 27.38
C LYS A 288 1.15 30.13 26.74
N SER A 289 1.18 29.06 27.54
CA SER A 289 1.30 27.66 27.10
C SER A 289 0.87 26.72 28.22
N GLY A 290 0.43 25.53 27.86
CA GLY A 290 0.04 24.48 28.79
C GLY A 290 -0.69 23.37 28.06
N LYS A 291 -0.79 22.21 28.71
CA LYS A 291 -1.52 21.06 28.21
C LYS A 291 -2.50 20.57 29.26
N ILE A 292 -3.73 20.36 28.88
CA ILE A 292 -4.81 19.86 29.75
C ILE A 292 -5.02 18.39 29.41
N ARG A 293 -5.05 17.55 30.43
CA ARG A 293 -5.31 16.12 30.24
C ARG A 293 -6.80 15.86 30.13
N ILE A 294 -7.21 15.19 29.05
CA ILE A 294 -8.63 14.90 28.78
C ILE A 294 -9.23 13.96 29.84
N SER A 295 -8.46 13.01 30.36
CA SER A 295 -8.92 12.06 31.40
C SER A 295 -9.36 12.71 32.72
N ASP A 296 -8.92 13.94 32.97
CA ASP A 296 -9.22 14.63 34.23
C ASP A 296 -10.63 15.27 34.23
N GLY A 297 -11.28 15.25 33.05
CA GLY A 297 -12.65 15.73 32.87
C GLY A 297 -12.77 17.23 32.62
N VAL A 298 -13.90 17.62 31.99
CA VAL A 298 -14.13 19.02 31.56
C VAL A 298 -14.22 19.99 32.74
N ASP A 299 -14.84 19.58 33.86
CA ASP A 299 -14.95 20.44 35.04
C ASP A 299 -13.59 20.79 35.63
N HIS A 300 -12.65 19.81 35.65
CA HIS A 300 -11.29 20.07 36.07
C HIS A 300 -10.58 21.03 35.09
N ALA A 301 -10.74 20.77 33.80
CA ALA A 301 -10.14 21.61 32.75
C ALA A 301 -10.60 23.09 32.87
N LEU A 302 -11.90 23.31 33.08
CA LEU A 302 -12.44 24.65 33.26
C LEU A 302 -11.98 25.31 34.55
N ARG A 303 -11.89 24.57 35.67
CA ARG A 303 -11.33 25.10 36.94
C ARG A 303 -9.88 25.53 36.80
N VAL A 304 -9.06 24.71 36.08
CA VAL A 304 -7.67 25.11 35.80
C VAL A 304 -7.62 26.42 35.03
N LEU A 305 -8.48 26.62 34.02
CA LEU A 305 -8.51 27.87 33.27
C LEU A 305 -8.95 29.05 34.10
N GLN A 306 -9.91 28.87 35.04
CA GLN A 306 -10.38 29.92 35.94
C GLN A 306 -9.30 30.52 36.84
N HIS A 307 -8.19 29.82 37.10
CA HIS A 307 -7.09 30.35 37.89
C HIS A 307 -6.41 31.57 37.24
N ASN A 308 -6.45 31.67 35.92
CA ASN A 308 -5.83 32.75 35.18
C ASN A 308 -6.72 33.37 34.10
N SER A 309 -8.05 33.17 34.22
CA SER A 309 -9.03 33.70 33.28
C SER A 309 -10.31 34.04 34.07
N ASP A 310 -10.85 35.24 33.85
CA ASP A 310 -12.03 35.72 34.60
C ASP A 310 -13.31 35.25 33.93
N PHE A 311 -13.85 34.10 34.39
CA PHE A 311 -15.19 33.61 34.03
C PHE A 311 -15.74 32.71 35.14
N ARG A 312 -17.03 32.47 35.10
CA ARG A 312 -17.73 31.48 35.92
C ARG A 312 -18.38 30.49 35.01
N PHE A 313 -18.57 29.25 35.45
CA PHE A 313 -19.31 28.25 34.71
C PHE A 313 -20.24 27.45 35.60
N GLU A 314 -21.31 26.97 35.01
CA GLU A 314 -22.20 25.97 35.57
C GLU A 314 -22.32 24.80 34.61
N HIS A 315 -22.25 23.59 35.14
CA HIS A 315 -22.35 22.36 34.37
C HIS A 315 -23.65 21.63 34.74
N ASP A 316 -24.63 21.63 33.85
CA ASP A 316 -25.77 20.75 33.96
C ASP A 316 -25.44 19.37 33.40
N VAL A 317 -25.08 18.44 34.29
CA VAL A 317 -24.70 17.06 33.96
C VAL A 317 -25.85 16.29 33.30
N ARG A 318 -27.13 16.68 33.51
CA ARG A 318 -28.27 15.97 32.91
C ARG A 318 -28.42 16.28 31.43
N SER A 319 -28.26 17.54 31.07
CA SER A 319 -28.29 17.97 29.66
C SER A 319 -26.95 17.96 28.98
N ASN A 320 -25.89 17.74 29.73
CA ASN A 320 -24.47 17.81 29.29
C ASN A 320 -24.12 19.19 28.69
N VAL A 321 -24.70 20.25 29.29
CA VAL A 321 -24.50 21.62 28.86
C VAL A 321 -23.73 22.40 29.92
N ILE A 322 -22.70 23.10 29.47
CA ILE A 322 -21.90 24.00 30.30
C ILE A 322 -22.24 25.45 29.90
N THR A 323 -22.67 26.23 30.86
CA THR A 323 -22.92 27.67 30.63
C THR A 323 -21.79 28.49 31.23
N ILE A 324 -21.21 29.39 30.43
CA ILE A 324 -20.14 30.31 30.83
C ILE A 324 -20.67 31.71 30.95
N TYR A 325 -20.41 32.34 32.11
CA TYR A 325 -20.87 33.69 32.50
C TYR A 325 -19.69 34.65 32.63
#